data_12cbc52b929445294efcbef35d5e3997
#
_entry.id   12cbc52b929445294efcbef35d5e3997
#
_cell.length_a   1.000
_cell.length_b   1.000
_cell.length_c   1.000
_cell.angle_alpha   90.00
_cell.angle_beta   90.00
_cell.angle_gamma   90.00
#
_symmetry.space_group_name_H-M   'P 1'
#
loop_
_entity.id
_entity.type
_entity.pdbx_description
1 polymer ?
#
loop_
_entity_poly.entity_id
_entity_poly.type
_entity_poly.pdbx_seq_one_letter_code
_entity_poly.pdbx_strand_id
1 'polypeptide(L)'
;KGASAPFFFTRQIKRHVFYYILDEGIMIQAITETNLTAYLQTEDNRIDTSVSSDKIRHLVKFTNDMDKSIQYAYSTTHLIYNRYTRFTFDDSGVVGKPQNVYTGVIKFLPAGFYKYEVYEVSWTGAVAISAGNAPVTEDDVLPVAPTHGIVQGLVTKGKMYVAEKDGTQQVQYTQRQEPAGTNYIYYGQ
;
A
#
# COMPACT_ATOMS: atom_id res chain seq x y z
N LYS A 1 0.60 57.92 33.34
CA LYS A 1 1.71 56.95 33.10
C LYS A 1 1.09 55.57 33.07
N GLY A 2 0.71 55.13 31.88
CA GLY A 2 0.16 53.81 31.63
C GLY A 2 1.25 52.88 31.09
N ALA A 3 1.50 51.79 31.78
CA ALA A 3 2.40 50.74 31.32
C ALA A 3 1.62 49.78 30.40
N SER A 4 2.05 49.70 29.15
CA SER A 4 1.55 48.75 28.17
C SER A 4 2.25 47.41 28.40
N ALA A 5 1.50 46.35 28.64
CA ALA A 5 2.03 44.99 28.71
C ALA A 5 2.21 44.41 27.30
N PRO A 6 3.30 43.70 27.02
CA PRO A 6 3.51 43.11 25.71
C PRO A 6 2.67 41.83 25.52
N PHE A 7 1.91 41.82 24.45
CA PHE A 7 1.19 40.63 23.95
C PHE A 7 2.18 39.60 23.42
N PHE A 8 2.37 38.50 24.15
CA PHE A 8 3.07 37.34 23.62
C PHE A 8 2.12 36.54 22.74
N PHE A 9 2.31 36.68 21.44
CA PHE A 9 1.75 35.76 20.43
C PHE A 9 2.53 34.45 20.47
N THR A 10 2.00 33.44 21.14
CA THR A 10 2.51 32.07 21.06
C THR A 10 2.10 31.50 19.71
N ARG A 11 2.94 31.65 18.72
CA ARG A 11 2.78 31.05 17.40
C ARG A 11 3.03 29.56 17.55
N GLN A 12 1.96 28.76 17.62
CA GLN A 12 2.08 27.31 17.48
C GLN A 12 2.59 27.00 16.06
N ILE A 13 3.86 26.65 15.99
CA ILE A 13 4.47 26.12 14.78
C ILE A 13 3.94 24.69 14.63
N LYS A 14 2.87 24.50 13.85
CA LYS A 14 2.54 23.20 13.32
C LYS A 14 3.75 22.73 12.52
N ARG A 15 4.46 21.75 13.04
CA ARG A 15 5.50 21.02 12.28
C ARG A 15 4.81 20.37 11.10
N HIS A 16 4.78 21.07 9.96
CA HIS A 16 4.61 20.42 8.69
C HIS A 16 5.92 19.69 8.41
N VAL A 17 5.86 18.38 8.53
CA VAL A 17 6.92 17.51 8.02
C VAL A 17 6.88 17.67 6.51
N PHE A 18 7.77 18.49 5.97
CA PHE A 18 8.06 18.54 4.55
C PHE A 18 8.79 17.25 4.19
N TYR A 19 8.06 16.29 3.63
CA TYR A 19 8.71 15.20 2.91
C TYR A 19 9.34 15.79 1.66
N TYR A 20 10.67 15.80 1.62
CA TYR A 20 11.40 16.01 0.38
C TYR A 20 11.05 14.85 -0.54
N ILE A 21 10.33 15.16 -1.61
CA ILE A 21 10.08 14.25 -2.72
C ILE A 21 11.40 14.17 -3.49
N LEU A 22 12.28 13.26 -3.09
CA LEU A 22 13.27 12.71 -3.99
C LEU A 22 12.49 11.79 -4.96
N ASP A 23 12.85 11.79 -6.21
CA ASP A 23 12.24 11.08 -7.35
C ASP A 23 12.27 9.53 -7.24
N GLU A 24 12.37 9.02 -6.01
CA GLU A 24 12.15 7.63 -5.65
C GLU A 24 10.71 7.52 -5.15
N GLY A 25 9.88 6.86 -5.96
CA GLY A 25 8.43 6.74 -5.80
C GLY A 25 7.97 6.60 -4.34
N ILE A 26 6.88 7.28 -4.01
CA ILE A 26 6.26 7.28 -2.68
C ILE A 26 6.13 5.84 -2.19
N MET A 27 6.87 5.48 -1.14
CA MET A 27 6.76 4.16 -0.53
C MET A 27 5.54 4.13 0.39
N ILE A 28 4.59 3.26 0.08
CA ILE A 28 3.44 3.01 0.94
C ILE A 28 3.92 2.26 2.19
N GLN A 29 3.42 2.64 3.36
CA GLN A 29 3.63 1.91 4.60
C GLN A 29 2.33 1.26 5.04
N ALA A 30 2.37 -0.02 5.33
CA ALA A 30 1.29 -0.83 5.85
C ALA A 30 1.73 -1.58 7.10
N ILE A 31 0.78 -2.09 7.85
CA ILE A 31 1.00 -2.92 9.04
C ILE A 31 0.16 -4.18 8.85
N THR A 32 0.72 -5.35 9.14
CA THR A 32 -0.03 -6.61 9.12
C THR A 32 -1.25 -6.52 10.03
N GLU A 33 -2.32 -7.23 9.68
CA GLU A 33 -3.56 -7.24 10.46
C GLU A 33 -4.15 -5.84 10.72
N THR A 34 -3.98 -4.91 9.78
CA THR A 34 -4.63 -3.61 9.77
C THR A 34 -5.12 -3.26 8.38
N ASN A 35 -6.20 -2.49 8.31
CA ASN A 35 -6.69 -2.00 7.03
C ASN A 35 -5.70 -0.99 6.42
N LEU A 36 -5.47 -1.09 5.12
CA LEU A 36 -4.56 -0.21 4.39
C LEU A 36 -5.36 0.90 3.69
N THR A 37 -4.91 2.15 3.88
CA THR A 37 -5.33 3.27 3.02
C THR A 37 -4.12 3.83 2.29
N ALA A 38 -4.18 3.85 0.97
CA ALA A 38 -3.14 4.38 0.11
C ALA A 38 -3.66 5.55 -0.73
N TYR A 39 -2.79 6.53 -0.99
CA TYR A 39 -3.06 7.68 -1.85
C TYR A 39 -2.08 7.63 -3.01
N LEU A 40 -2.58 7.37 -4.21
CA LEU A 40 -1.78 7.18 -5.41
C LEU A 40 -2.22 8.13 -6.50
N GLN A 41 -1.26 8.59 -7.30
CA GLN A 41 -1.55 9.40 -8.46
C GLN A 41 -1.88 8.48 -9.63
N THR A 42 -3.10 8.52 -10.12
CA THR A 42 -3.58 7.70 -11.23
C THR A 42 -4.16 8.54 -12.35
N GLU A 43 -4.74 9.70 -12.03
CA GLU A 43 -5.44 10.53 -13.02
C GLU A 43 -4.53 11.11 -14.11
N ASP A 44 -3.29 11.50 -13.76
CA ASP A 44 -2.34 12.03 -14.74
C ASP A 44 -1.88 10.98 -15.76
N ASN A 45 -1.96 9.70 -15.38
CA ASN A 45 -1.56 8.56 -16.22
C ASN A 45 -2.77 7.78 -16.75
N ARG A 46 -3.95 8.37 -16.68
CA ARG A 46 -5.18 7.75 -17.16
C ARG A 46 -5.06 7.37 -18.63
N ILE A 47 -5.44 6.13 -18.97
CA ILE A 47 -5.28 5.54 -20.29
C ILE A 47 -6.56 5.72 -21.10
N ASP A 48 -7.70 5.28 -20.55
CA ASP A 48 -8.99 5.40 -21.25
C ASP A 48 -9.64 6.75 -20.97
N THR A 49 -9.49 7.68 -21.90
CA THR A 49 -10.11 8.99 -21.84
C THR A 49 -11.49 9.04 -22.51
N SER A 50 -11.92 7.94 -23.11
CA SER A 50 -13.20 7.85 -23.83
C SER A 50 -14.40 7.67 -22.92
N VAL A 51 -14.18 7.14 -21.71
CA VAL A 51 -15.22 6.98 -20.68
C VAL A 51 -15.04 8.02 -19.57
N SER A 52 -16.06 8.29 -18.78
CA SER A 52 -15.95 9.18 -17.63
C SER A 52 -15.22 8.50 -16.45
N SER A 53 -14.64 9.28 -15.55
CA SER A 53 -13.86 8.75 -14.41
C SER A 53 -14.67 7.86 -13.45
N ASP A 54 -16.00 8.06 -13.40
CA ASP A 54 -16.89 7.19 -12.63
C ASP A 54 -17.00 5.75 -13.18
N LYS A 55 -16.62 5.54 -14.44
CA LYS A 55 -16.56 4.24 -15.13
C LYS A 55 -15.20 3.54 -14.99
N ILE A 56 -14.27 4.13 -14.28
CA ILE A 56 -12.93 3.58 -14.08
C ILE A 56 -12.80 3.04 -12.68
N ARG A 57 -12.14 1.89 -12.57
CA ARG A 57 -11.65 1.31 -11.34
C ARG A 57 -10.22 0.82 -11.55
N HIS A 58 -9.55 0.57 -10.45
CA HIS A 58 -8.16 0.14 -10.51
C HIS A 58 -8.01 -1.23 -9.86
N LEU A 59 -7.43 -2.15 -10.59
CA LEU A 59 -6.96 -3.44 -10.09
C LEU A 59 -5.54 -3.25 -9.57
N VAL A 60 -5.31 -3.53 -8.31
CA VAL A 60 -3.99 -3.40 -7.70
C VAL A 60 -3.38 -4.78 -7.50
N LYS A 61 -2.16 -4.95 -8.01
CA LYS A 61 -1.32 -6.13 -7.85
C LYS A 61 -0.27 -5.86 -6.81
N PHE A 62 -0.18 -6.72 -5.82
CA PHE A 62 0.86 -6.70 -4.80
C PHE A 62 1.74 -7.93 -4.95
N THR A 63 3.03 -7.72 -5.09
CA THR A 63 4.03 -8.80 -5.20
C THR A 63 5.00 -8.71 -4.04
N ASN A 64 5.05 -9.74 -3.21
CA ASN A 64 6.03 -9.83 -2.13
C ASN A 64 7.44 -10.03 -2.70
N ASP A 65 8.42 -9.26 -2.20
CA ASP A 65 9.79 -9.34 -2.69
C ASP A 65 10.54 -10.58 -2.21
N MET A 66 10.11 -11.20 -1.10
CA MET A 66 10.77 -12.37 -0.52
C MET A 66 10.35 -13.68 -1.19
N ASP A 67 9.06 -13.99 -1.16
CA ASP A 67 8.52 -15.27 -1.63
C ASP A 67 7.88 -15.19 -3.03
N LYS A 68 7.83 -13.98 -3.61
CA LYS A 68 7.22 -13.70 -4.92
C LYS A 68 5.73 -14.00 -5.00
N SER A 69 5.07 -14.17 -3.85
CA SER A 69 3.61 -14.32 -3.84
C SER A 69 2.92 -13.07 -4.40
N ILE A 70 1.86 -13.29 -5.16
CA ILE A 70 1.11 -12.25 -5.84
C ILE A 70 -0.31 -12.23 -5.29
N GLN A 71 -0.81 -11.04 -5.00
CA GLN A 71 -2.21 -10.81 -4.61
C GLN A 71 -2.77 -9.67 -5.45
N TYR A 72 -4.02 -9.82 -5.86
CA TYR A 72 -4.78 -8.79 -6.58
C TYR A 72 -5.95 -8.33 -5.74
N ALA A 73 -6.30 -7.06 -5.82
CA ALA A 73 -7.51 -6.55 -5.20
C ALA A 73 -8.01 -5.28 -5.88
N TYR A 74 -9.32 -5.15 -5.98
CA TYR A 74 -9.98 -3.86 -6.14
C TYR A 74 -10.09 -3.18 -4.79
N SER A 75 -10.10 -1.87 -4.78
CA SER A 75 -10.26 -1.13 -3.53
C SER A 75 -11.68 -1.28 -2.97
N THR A 76 -11.81 -1.49 -1.66
CA THR A 76 -13.10 -1.45 -0.94
C THR A 76 -13.76 -0.08 -1.09
N THR A 77 -12.97 0.98 -1.00
CA THR A 77 -13.40 2.35 -1.24
C THR A 77 -12.45 2.99 -2.24
N HIS A 78 -12.98 3.39 -3.38
CA HIS A 78 -12.25 4.02 -4.46
C HIS A 78 -12.78 5.44 -4.67
N LEU A 79 -11.98 6.43 -4.31
CA LEU A 79 -12.33 7.84 -4.46
C LEU A 79 -11.26 8.56 -5.27
N ILE A 80 -11.70 9.10 -6.39
CA ILE A 80 -10.86 9.88 -7.31
C ILE A 80 -10.94 11.36 -6.90
N TYR A 81 -9.79 11.98 -6.71
CA TYR A 81 -9.61 13.40 -6.48
C TYR A 81 -8.71 13.98 -7.58
N ASN A 82 -8.69 15.29 -7.75
CA ASN A 82 -7.93 15.94 -8.82
C ASN A 82 -6.43 15.63 -8.86
N ARG A 83 -5.83 15.22 -7.73
CA ARG A 83 -4.39 14.97 -7.63
C ARG A 83 -4.02 13.57 -7.19
N TYR A 84 -4.96 12.80 -6.68
CA TYR A 84 -4.72 11.46 -6.18
C TYR A 84 -6.01 10.65 -6.16
N THR A 85 -5.86 9.36 -6.20
CA THR A 85 -6.94 8.41 -5.93
C THR A 85 -6.69 7.76 -4.58
N ARG A 86 -7.71 7.74 -3.73
CA ARG A 86 -7.68 7.04 -2.45
C ARG A 86 -8.15 5.61 -2.63
N PHE A 87 -7.31 4.68 -2.23
CA PHE A 87 -7.59 3.26 -2.18
C PHE A 87 -7.68 2.80 -0.74
N THR A 88 -8.66 1.98 -0.43
CA THR A 88 -8.78 1.33 0.88
C THR A 88 -8.87 -0.17 0.67
N PHE A 89 -8.11 -0.93 1.44
CA PHE A 89 -8.13 -2.39 1.44
C PHE A 89 -8.37 -2.88 2.87
N ASP A 90 -9.23 -3.87 3.00
CA ASP A 90 -9.53 -4.46 4.30
C ASP A 90 -8.61 -5.66 4.54
N ASP A 91 -8.06 -5.77 5.74
CA ASP A 91 -7.30 -6.96 6.11
C ASP A 91 -8.25 -8.11 6.49
N SER A 92 -7.98 -9.30 5.96
CA SER A 92 -8.82 -10.49 6.16
C SER A 92 -8.92 -10.92 7.63
N GLY A 93 -7.89 -10.67 8.43
CA GLY A 93 -7.88 -10.95 9.87
C GLY A 93 -8.75 -9.96 10.65
N VAL A 94 -8.73 -8.68 10.26
CA VAL A 94 -9.53 -7.62 10.90
C VAL A 94 -11.01 -7.78 10.63
N VAL A 95 -11.38 -8.01 9.35
CA VAL A 95 -12.81 -8.10 8.97
C VAL A 95 -13.39 -9.49 9.12
N GLY A 96 -12.55 -10.50 9.42
CA GLY A 96 -13.00 -11.90 9.57
C GLY A 96 -13.57 -12.51 8.30
N LYS A 97 -13.13 -12.03 7.13
CA LYS A 97 -13.58 -12.50 5.81
C LYS A 97 -12.42 -13.11 5.04
N PRO A 98 -12.66 -14.10 4.17
CA PRO A 98 -11.63 -14.63 3.29
C PRO A 98 -11.15 -13.56 2.30
N GLN A 99 -9.92 -13.71 1.84
CA GLN A 99 -9.37 -12.87 0.77
C GLN A 99 -10.26 -12.92 -0.46
N ASN A 100 -10.51 -11.75 -1.05
CA ASN A 100 -11.36 -11.64 -2.23
C ASN A 100 -10.96 -10.41 -3.07
N VAL A 101 -10.59 -10.67 -4.30
CA VAL A 101 -10.16 -9.65 -5.26
C VAL A 101 -11.20 -8.55 -5.45
N TYR A 102 -12.47 -8.94 -5.56
CA TYR A 102 -13.56 -8.03 -5.89
C TYR A 102 -14.00 -7.14 -4.75
N THR A 103 -13.82 -7.60 -3.51
CA THR A 103 -14.24 -6.85 -2.31
C THR A 103 -13.12 -6.11 -1.63
N GLY A 104 -11.88 -6.20 -2.13
CA GLY A 104 -10.73 -5.51 -1.55
C GLY A 104 -10.25 -6.10 -0.23
N VAL A 105 -10.62 -7.35 0.08
CA VAL A 105 -10.13 -8.05 1.27
C VAL A 105 -8.84 -8.78 0.92
N ILE A 106 -7.74 -8.38 1.55
CA ILE A 106 -6.39 -8.89 1.32
C ILE A 106 -5.73 -9.33 2.63
N LYS A 107 -4.59 -9.99 2.53
CA LYS A 107 -3.77 -10.35 3.68
C LYS A 107 -2.30 -10.20 3.32
N PHE A 108 -1.64 -9.25 3.93
CA PHE A 108 -0.22 -9.02 3.73
C PHE A 108 0.61 -9.92 4.66
N LEU A 109 0.93 -11.12 4.19
CA LEU A 109 1.85 -12.05 4.84
C LEU A 109 2.73 -12.72 3.77
N PRO A 110 4.03 -12.90 4.09
CA PRO A 110 4.79 -12.41 5.25
C PRO A 110 4.96 -10.88 5.23
N ALA A 111 5.29 -10.29 6.39
CA ALA A 111 5.71 -8.90 6.47
C ALA A 111 6.99 -8.67 5.65
N GLY A 112 7.26 -7.43 5.25
CA GLY A 112 8.44 -7.10 4.47
C GLY A 112 8.17 -6.16 3.29
N PHE A 113 9.04 -6.21 2.31
CA PHE A 113 8.91 -5.37 1.11
C PHE A 113 8.02 -6.01 0.06
N TYR A 114 7.18 -5.17 -0.51
CA TYR A 114 6.29 -5.50 -1.62
C TYR A 114 6.50 -4.50 -2.76
N LYS A 115 6.22 -4.95 -3.97
CA LYS A 115 5.96 -4.07 -5.11
C LYS A 115 4.46 -3.97 -5.30
N TYR A 116 3.97 -2.78 -5.64
CA TYR A 116 2.61 -2.62 -6.10
C TYR A 116 2.60 -2.12 -7.54
N GLU A 117 1.61 -2.57 -8.29
CA GLU A 117 1.32 -2.17 -9.65
C GLU A 117 -0.19 -1.91 -9.73
N VAL A 118 -0.59 -0.79 -10.32
CA VAL A 118 -1.98 -0.36 -10.41
C VAL A 118 -2.38 -0.35 -11.87
N TYR A 119 -3.37 -1.15 -12.21
CA TYR A 119 -3.89 -1.27 -13.56
C TYR A 119 -5.25 -0.60 -13.67
N GLU A 120 -5.43 0.20 -14.71
CA GLU A 120 -6.70 0.81 -15.02
C GLU A 120 -7.64 -0.22 -15.65
N VAL A 121 -8.87 -0.25 -15.14
CA VAL A 121 -9.96 -1.08 -15.69
C VAL A 121 -11.13 -0.16 -15.97
N SER A 122 -11.61 -0.15 -17.21
CA SER A 122 -12.72 0.70 -17.64
C SER A 122 -13.96 -0.12 -18.03
N TRP A 123 -15.13 0.48 -17.85
CA TRP A 123 -16.43 -0.06 -18.26
C TRP A 123 -17.12 0.92 -19.19
N THR A 124 -17.73 0.42 -20.26
CA THR A 124 -18.55 1.26 -21.15
C THR A 124 -19.96 1.47 -20.61
N GLY A 125 -20.44 0.59 -19.76
CA GLY A 125 -21.75 0.68 -19.09
C GLY A 125 -21.64 0.86 -17.58
N ALA A 126 -22.42 0.11 -16.81
CA ALA A 126 -22.36 0.16 -15.36
C ALA A 126 -21.14 -0.58 -14.83
N VAL A 127 -20.45 0.02 -13.87
CA VAL A 127 -19.31 -0.63 -13.19
C VAL A 127 -19.83 -1.81 -12.36
N ALA A 128 -19.31 -3.00 -12.64
CA ALA A 128 -19.65 -4.23 -11.94
C ALA A 128 -18.38 -4.97 -11.50
N ILE A 129 -18.00 -4.80 -10.22
CA ILE A 129 -16.84 -5.48 -9.64
C ILE A 129 -17.32 -6.80 -9.03
N SER A 130 -17.40 -7.84 -9.84
CA SER A 130 -17.84 -9.17 -9.43
C SER A 130 -17.28 -10.23 -10.36
N ALA A 131 -17.37 -11.50 -9.94
CA ALA A 131 -16.95 -12.63 -10.75
C ALA A 131 -17.65 -12.63 -12.13
N GLY A 132 -16.86 -12.79 -13.18
CA GLY A 132 -17.32 -12.76 -14.57
C GLY A 132 -17.50 -11.36 -15.18
N ASN A 133 -17.54 -10.29 -14.38
CA ASN A 133 -17.71 -8.92 -14.86
C ASN A 133 -16.46 -8.04 -14.68
N ALA A 134 -15.57 -8.41 -13.78
CA ALA A 134 -14.31 -7.68 -13.54
C ALA A 134 -13.11 -8.61 -13.68
N PRO A 135 -12.01 -8.16 -14.31
CA PRO A 135 -10.77 -8.91 -14.40
C PRO A 135 -10.21 -9.26 -13.02
N VAL A 136 -9.58 -10.43 -12.88
CA VAL A 136 -8.90 -10.87 -11.65
C VAL A 136 -7.41 -10.56 -11.71
N THR A 137 -6.85 -10.60 -12.91
CA THR A 137 -5.44 -10.33 -13.21
C THR A 137 -5.32 -9.28 -14.32
N GLU A 138 -4.11 -8.75 -14.51
CA GLU A 138 -3.82 -7.80 -15.60
C GLU A 138 -3.95 -8.40 -17.00
N ASP A 139 -3.84 -9.73 -17.12
CA ASP A 139 -3.90 -10.43 -18.39
C ASP A 139 -5.29 -10.99 -18.71
N ASP A 140 -6.26 -10.82 -17.82
CA ASP A 140 -7.60 -11.33 -18.03
C ASP A 140 -8.32 -10.58 -19.15
N VAL A 141 -8.83 -11.32 -20.12
CA VAL A 141 -9.63 -10.82 -21.23
C VAL A 141 -11.08 -11.32 -21.09
N LEU A 142 -11.97 -10.41 -20.72
CA LEU A 142 -13.40 -10.72 -20.64
C LEU A 142 -14.10 -10.49 -22.00
N PRO A 143 -15.23 -11.18 -22.28
CA PRO A 143 -16.03 -10.90 -23.46
C PRO A 143 -16.47 -9.42 -23.49
N VAL A 144 -16.50 -8.82 -24.66
CA VAL A 144 -16.89 -7.41 -24.79
C VAL A 144 -18.38 -7.25 -24.48
N ALA A 145 -18.67 -6.63 -23.33
CA ALA A 145 -20.03 -6.27 -22.93
C ALA A 145 -20.01 -5.00 -22.06
N PRO A 146 -21.09 -4.20 -22.02
CA PRO A 146 -21.11 -2.95 -21.28
C PRO A 146 -20.84 -3.10 -19.76
N THR A 147 -21.15 -4.27 -19.20
CA THR A 147 -20.94 -4.58 -17.76
C THR A 147 -19.60 -5.25 -17.48
N HIS A 148 -18.80 -5.55 -18.51
CA HIS A 148 -17.52 -6.20 -18.36
C HIS A 148 -16.41 -5.15 -18.32
N GLY A 149 -15.53 -5.26 -17.34
CA GLY A 149 -14.35 -4.42 -17.22
C GLY A 149 -13.25 -4.85 -18.20
N ILE A 150 -12.59 -3.89 -18.80
CA ILE A 150 -11.46 -4.10 -19.71
C ILE A 150 -10.22 -3.50 -19.09
N VAL A 151 -9.17 -4.30 -18.92
CA VAL A 151 -7.86 -3.82 -18.48
C VAL A 151 -7.25 -2.94 -19.56
N GLN A 152 -6.98 -1.69 -19.25
CA GLN A 152 -6.38 -0.74 -20.18
C GLN A 152 -4.85 -0.74 -20.11
N GLY A 153 -4.29 -0.96 -18.92
CA GLY A 153 -2.87 -1.03 -18.72
C GLY A 153 -2.42 -0.49 -17.35
N LEU A 154 -1.09 -0.44 -17.18
CA LEU A 154 -0.44 0.02 -15.97
C LEU A 154 -0.45 1.56 -15.89
N VAL A 155 -1.01 2.11 -14.82
CA VAL A 155 -1.06 3.58 -14.58
C VAL A 155 -0.02 4.05 -13.58
N THR A 156 0.29 3.24 -12.56
CA THR A 156 1.34 3.57 -11.58
C THR A 156 1.89 2.32 -10.92
N LYS A 157 3.12 2.40 -10.44
CA LYS A 157 3.79 1.34 -9.71
C LYS A 157 4.74 1.91 -8.66
N GLY A 158 5.07 1.12 -7.67
CA GLY A 158 6.03 1.54 -6.65
C GLY A 158 6.34 0.45 -5.65
N LYS A 159 6.90 0.87 -4.52
CA LYS A 159 7.25 -0.02 -3.41
C LYS A 159 6.36 0.22 -2.21
N MET A 160 6.14 -0.84 -1.45
CA MET A 160 5.41 -0.82 -0.19
C MET A 160 6.21 -1.59 0.85
N TYR A 161 6.20 -1.12 2.07
CA TYR A 161 6.73 -1.83 3.22
C TYR A 161 5.61 -2.20 4.17
N VAL A 162 5.53 -3.48 4.51
CA VAL A 162 4.57 -4.02 5.46
C VAL A 162 5.30 -4.36 6.75
N ALA A 163 5.02 -3.62 7.82
CA ALA A 163 5.53 -3.91 9.15
C ALA A 163 4.66 -4.95 9.85
N GLU A 164 5.23 -5.70 10.76
CA GLU A 164 4.47 -6.57 11.67
C GLU A 164 3.71 -5.73 12.71
N LYS A 165 2.46 -6.11 13.01
CA LYS A 165 1.60 -5.41 13.98
C LYS A 165 2.18 -5.41 15.38
N ASP A 166 2.70 -6.53 15.83
CA ASP A 166 3.23 -6.70 17.19
C ASP A 166 4.71 -6.29 17.32
N GLY A 167 5.17 -5.48 16.36
CA GLY A 167 6.43 -4.76 16.40
C GLY A 167 7.63 -5.66 16.65
N THR A 168 8.73 -5.19 16.20
CA THR A 168 10.08 -5.52 16.60
C THR A 168 10.21 -6.80 17.43
N GLN A 169 10.23 -7.94 16.79
CA GLN A 169 11.18 -8.93 17.24
C GLN A 169 12.55 -8.24 17.05
N GLN A 170 12.97 -7.52 18.06
CA GLN A 170 14.39 -7.18 18.18
C GLN A 170 15.11 -8.48 17.91
N VAL A 171 15.91 -8.52 16.86
CA VAL A 171 16.88 -9.58 16.67
C VAL A 171 17.69 -9.57 17.97
N GLN A 172 17.33 -10.42 18.91
CA GLN A 172 18.14 -10.65 20.10
C GLN A 172 19.41 -11.30 19.55
N TYR A 173 20.41 -10.48 19.34
CA TYR A 173 21.76 -10.99 19.24
C TYR A 173 21.97 -11.78 20.52
N THR A 174 22.01 -13.10 20.43
CA THR A 174 22.42 -13.95 21.53
C THR A 174 23.77 -13.41 21.96
N GLN A 175 23.79 -12.70 23.10
CA GLN A 175 25.04 -12.30 23.69
C GLN A 175 25.80 -13.60 23.90
N ARG A 176 26.91 -13.75 23.20
CA ARG A 176 27.82 -14.86 23.37
C ARG A 176 28.25 -14.79 24.83
N GLN A 177 27.75 -15.70 25.65
CA GLN A 177 28.24 -15.82 27.01
C GLN A 177 29.74 -16.01 26.89
N GLU A 178 30.49 -15.08 27.47
CA GLU A 178 31.92 -15.33 27.65
C GLU A 178 32.07 -16.65 28.41
N PRO A 179 32.88 -17.58 27.92
CA PRO A 179 33.12 -18.84 28.64
C PRO A 179 33.63 -18.48 30.01
N ALA A 180 32.88 -18.92 31.04
CA ALA A 180 33.31 -18.79 32.42
C ALA A 180 34.53 -19.65 32.63
N GLY A 181 35.70 -19.10 32.41
CA GLY A 181 36.97 -19.76 32.57
C GLY A 181 37.98 -19.32 31.53
N THR A 182 38.86 -18.45 31.90
CA THR A 182 40.03 -18.06 31.11
C THR A 182 41.04 -19.19 31.15
N ASN A 183 40.87 -20.18 30.26
CA ASN A 183 41.94 -21.11 29.96
C ASN A 183 42.92 -20.46 28.97
N TYR A 184 43.70 -19.51 29.45
CA TYR A 184 44.90 -19.09 28.73
C TYR A 184 45.94 -20.22 28.90
N ILE A 185 46.20 -20.93 27.81
CA ILE A 185 47.36 -21.82 27.76
C ILE A 185 48.57 -20.92 27.62
N TYR A 186 49.25 -20.68 28.75
CA TYR A 186 50.57 -20.09 28.75
C TYR A 186 51.54 -21.12 28.18
N TYR A 187 52.07 -20.87 27.01
CA TYR A 187 53.29 -21.54 26.55
C TYR A 187 54.45 -20.83 27.28
N GLY A 188 54.81 -21.38 28.46
CA GLY A 188 56.00 -20.99 29.16
C GLY A 188 57.23 -21.42 28.34
N GLN A 189 58.23 -20.53 28.28
CA GLN A 189 59.56 -20.76 27.69
C GLN A 189 60.27 -21.84 28.47
#